data_f3849f0553376ce565c26cb094589828
#
_entry.id   f3849f0553376ce565c26cb094589828
#
_cell.length_a   1.000
_cell.length_b   1.000
_cell.length_c   1.000
_cell.angle_alpha   90.00
_cell.angle_beta   90.00
_cell.angle_gamma   90.00
#
_symmetry.space_group_name_H-M   'P 1'
#
loop_
_entity.id
_entity.type
_entity.pdbx_description
1 polymer ?
#
loop_
_entity_poly.entity_id
_entity_poly.type
_entity_poly.pdbx_seq_one_letter_code
_entity_poly.pdbx_strand_id
1 'polypeptide(L)'
;MSQKLNPLIKNEGDIFYHEEYNRIVSAVNDNADQLQQTYDEVFKPNVLIGGGLLLERGYVGNTVVTWKYDRSIKFQTLDEVAIPANSRRYQFTGISTDSTHVLSATTVDDKEVKKEFQIKFVDKTYFFVDNRSELLSLDPSWNSELLDTINNTVSFNCTSVGEHIHVLIPTSIATDVKLKLDGIDITSAFDVTDNTYNNQYGLSVNYKHYCSINRYHSTVTLEIVL
;
A
#
# COMPACT_ATOMS: atom_id res chain seq x y z
N MET A 1 18.13 24.90 -17.52
CA MET A 1 19.57 24.80 -17.14
C MET A 1 20.01 26.16 -16.61
N SER A 2 20.38 26.28 -15.34
CA SER A 2 21.00 27.50 -14.83
C SER A 2 22.45 27.54 -15.32
N GLN A 3 22.87 28.65 -15.93
CA GLN A 3 24.26 28.84 -16.23
C GLN A 3 25.01 29.14 -14.93
N LYS A 4 25.98 28.29 -14.59
CA LYS A 4 26.87 28.55 -13.47
C LYS A 4 27.84 29.68 -13.84
N LEU A 5 28.10 30.57 -12.87
CA LEU A 5 29.09 31.62 -13.03
C LEU A 5 30.51 31.02 -12.96
N ASN A 6 31.40 31.50 -13.86
CA ASN A 6 32.79 31.10 -13.80
C ASN A 6 33.59 32.04 -12.87
N PRO A 7 34.47 31.52 -11.99
CA PRO A 7 35.36 32.33 -11.22
C PRO A 7 36.33 33.11 -12.11
N LEU A 8 36.62 34.34 -11.73
CA LEU A 8 37.65 35.12 -12.41
C LEU A 8 39.04 34.51 -12.14
N ILE A 9 39.86 34.42 -13.20
CA ILE A 9 41.27 34.02 -13.06
C ILE A 9 42.05 35.20 -12.51
N LYS A 10 42.82 34.97 -11.46
CA LYS A 10 43.65 36.00 -10.81
C LYS A 10 44.77 36.44 -11.73
N ASN A 11 44.87 37.76 -12.02
CA ASN A 11 46.02 38.36 -12.61
C ASN A 11 46.89 39.01 -11.51
N GLU A 12 48.23 38.99 -11.68
CA GLU A 12 49.15 39.66 -10.77
C GLU A 12 48.82 41.16 -10.68
N GLY A 13 48.38 41.61 -9.52
CA GLY A 13 47.97 42.99 -9.24
C GLY A 13 46.58 43.17 -8.62
N ASP A 14 45.70 42.20 -8.73
CA ASP A 14 44.30 42.25 -8.20
C ASP A 14 44.19 41.58 -6.84
N ILE A 15 44.65 42.21 -5.79
CA ILE A 15 44.81 41.52 -4.50
C ILE A 15 43.52 41.49 -3.66
N PHE A 16 42.55 42.41 -3.83
CA PHE A 16 41.47 42.53 -2.83
C PHE A 16 40.06 42.08 -3.29
N TYR A 17 39.76 42.20 -4.59
CA TYR A 17 38.39 41.90 -5.07
C TYR A 17 38.21 40.46 -5.56
N HIS A 18 39.30 39.77 -5.79
CA HIS A 18 39.28 38.48 -6.45
C HIS A 18 38.78 37.34 -5.53
N GLU A 19 39.22 37.32 -4.26
CA GLU A 19 38.81 36.28 -3.32
C GLU A 19 37.34 36.45 -2.90
N GLU A 20 36.89 37.68 -2.71
CA GLU A 20 35.51 37.97 -2.35
C GLU A 20 34.56 37.71 -3.53
N TYR A 21 34.94 38.06 -4.75
CA TYR A 21 34.20 37.71 -5.96
C TYR A 21 34.09 36.21 -6.11
N ASN A 22 35.19 35.46 -5.98
CA ASN A 22 35.15 34.00 -6.09
C ASN A 22 34.30 33.36 -5.00
N ARG A 23 34.29 33.89 -3.77
CA ARG A 23 33.45 33.46 -2.66
C ARG A 23 31.98 33.70 -2.97
N ILE A 24 31.63 34.85 -3.56
CA ILE A 24 30.27 35.17 -3.98
C ILE A 24 29.84 34.21 -5.12
N VAL A 25 30.69 34.01 -6.12
CA VAL A 25 30.44 33.08 -7.23
C VAL A 25 30.19 31.65 -6.73
N SER A 26 31.01 31.18 -5.78
CA SER A 26 30.81 29.87 -5.16
C SER A 26 29.45 29.78 -4.45
N ALA A 27 29.15 30.76 -3.60
CA ALA A 27 27.88 30.79 -2.85
C ALA A 27 26.64 30.87 -3.78
N VAL A 28 26.74 31.61 -4.88
CA VAL A 28 25.64 31.67 -5.88
C VAL A 28 25.47 30.34 -6.60
N ASN A 29 26.57 29.67 -6.96
CA ASN A 29 26.52 28.37 -7.61
C ASN A 29 25.98 27.30 -6.65
N ASP A 30 26.40 27.30 -5.38
CA ASP A 30 25.90 26.37 -4.36
C ASP A 30 24.41 26.56 -4.11
N ASN A 31 23.93 27.82 -4.03
CA ASN A 31 22.51 28.11 -3.93
C ASN A 31 21.72 27.67 -5.18
N ALA A 32 22.27 27.83 -6.37
CA ALA A 32 21.64 27.39 -7.59
C ALA A 32 21.53 25.86 -7.65
N ASP A 33 22.56 25.15 -7.19
CA ASP A 33 22.53 23.68 -7.09
C ASP A 33 21.51 23.19 -6.07
N GLN A 34 21.42 23.83 -4.89
CA GLN A 34 20.42 23.52 -3.87
C GLN A 34 18.99 23.79 -4.36
N LEU A 35 18.76 24.91 -5.06
CA LEU A 35 17.47 25.21 -5.67
C LEU A 35 17.09 24.17 -6.74
N GLN A 36 18.05 23.75 -7.57
CA GLN A 36 17.81 22.74 -8.59
C GLN A 36 17.48 21.37 -7.93
N GLN A 37 18.23 20.98 -6.91
CA GLN A 37 17.96 19.75 -6.15
C GLN A 37 16.58 19.79 -5.50
N THR A 38 16.22 20.88 -4.84
CA THR A 38 14.89 21.08 -4.24
C THR A 38 13.80 21.02 -5.29
N TYR A 39 14.01 21.65 -6.46
CA TYR A 39 13.09 21.60 -7.58
C TYR A 39 12.89 20.16 -8.07
N ASP A 40 13.99 19.41 -8.27
CA ASP A 40 13.95 18.04 -8.76
C ASP A 40 13.27 17.09 -7.76
N GLU A 41 13.39 17.33 -6.46
CA GLU A 41 12.69 16.57 -5.41
C GLU A 41 11.19 16.89 -5.37
N VAL A 42 10.82 18.17 -5.38
CA VAL A 42 9.42 18.63 -5.31
C VAL A 42 8.65 18.26 -6.58
N PHE A 43 9.31 18.33 -7.75
CA PHE A 43 8.70 18.07 -9.05
C PHE A 43 9.04 16.68 -9.61
N LYS A 44 9.49 15.77 -8.77
CA LYS A 44 9.72 14.38 -9.18
C LYS A 44 8.40 13.75 -9.66
N PRO A 45 8.38 13.16 -10.87
CA PRO A 45 7.17 12.50 -11.35
C PRO A 45 6.82 11.32 -10.45
N ASN A 46 5.52 11.10 -10.26
CA ASN A 46 5.00 10.05 -9.41
C ASN A 46 4.00 9.17 -10.16
N VAL A 47 3.86 7.93 -9.68
CA VAL A 47 2.86 6.98 -10.16
C VAL A 47 2.18 6.29 -8.98
N LEU A 48 0.85 6.27 -9.02
CA LEU A 48 0.02 5.52 -8.08
C LEU A 48 -0.38 4.21 -8.72
N ILE A 49 -0.14 3.10 -8.02
CA ILE A 49 -0.53 1.75 -8.43
C ILE A 49 -1.78 1.35 -7.65
N GLY A 50 -2.72 0.69 -8.31
CA GLY A 50 -3.96 0.19 -7.73
C GLY A 50 -4.50 -1.01 -8.51
N GLY A 51 -5.70 -1.43 -8.16
CA GLY A 51 -6.36 -2.59 -8.76
C GLY A 51 -6.10 -3.89 -7.97
N GLY A 52 -6.16 -5.03 -8.64
CA GLY A 52 -6.10 -6.35 -8.02
C GLY A 52 -4.71 -6.78 -7.56
N LEU A 53 -4.18 -6.08 -6.57
CA LEU A 53 -2.86 -6.35 -5.98
C LEU A 53 -2.92 -7.43 -4.90
N LEU A 54 -4.08 -7.65 -4.28
CA LEU A 54 -4.31 -8.70 -3.30
C LEU A 54 -5.29 -9.72 -3.87
N LEU A 55 -4.93 -10.98 -3.77
CA LEU A 55 -5.72 -12.12 -4.22
C LEU A 55 -5.81 -13.14 -3.09
N GLU A 56 -6.90 -13.88 -3.05
CA GLU A 56 -7.05 -14.93 -2.07
C GLU A 56 -6.14 -16.11 -2.40
N ARG A 57 -5.46 -16.64 -1.39
CA ARG A 57 -4.58 -17.80 -1.51
C ARG A 57 -5.35 -19.01 -2.06
N GLY A 58 -4.79 -19.63 -3.09
CA GLY A 58 -5.44 -20.73 -3.85
C GLY A 58 -6.19 -20.28 -5.10
N TYR A 59 -6.37 -18.96 -5.28
CA TYR A 59 -6.88 -18.45 -6.56
C TYR A 59 -5.89 -18.73 -7.69
N VAL A 60 -6.40 -19.17 -8.83
CA VAL A 60 -5.64 -19.29 -10.08
C VAL A 60 -6.44 -18.58 -11.17
N GLY A 61 -5.87 -17.56 -11.77
CA GLY A 61 -6.61 -16.82 -12.78
C GLY A 61 -5.96 -15.51 -13.21
N ASN A 62 -6.80 -14.53 -13.50
CA ASN A 62 -6.37 -13.26 -14.06
C ASN A 62 -6.64 -12.13 -13.07
N THR A 63 -5.74 -11.15 -13.02
CA THR A 63 -5.96 -9.91 -12.29
C THR A 63 -5.65 -8.70 -13.16
N VAL A 64 -6.24 -7.56 -12.86
CA VAL A 64 -5.98 -6.30 -13.55
C VAL A 64 -5.35 -5.32 -12.56
N VAL A 65 -4.14 -4.91 -12.85
CA VAL A 65 -3.46 -3.81 -12.15
C VAL A 65 -3.67 -2.53 -12.94
N THR A 66 -3.91 -1.44 -12.24
CA THR A 66 -4.10 -0.12 -12.81
C THR A 66 -3.06 0.85 -12.26
N TRP A 67 -2.79 1.93 -13.01
CA TRP A 67 -1.91 2.99 -12.52
C TRP A 67 -2.33 4.36 -13.04
N LYS A 68 -1.90 5.37 -12.31
CA LYS A 68 -2.13 6.76 -12.65
C LYS A 68 -0.85 7.55 -12.45
N TYR A 69 -0.41 8.21 -13.50
CA TYR A 69 0.69 9.17 -13.44
C TYR A 69 0.15 10.58 -13.13
N ASP A 70 0.95 11.38 -12.48
CA ASP A 70 0.69 12.80 -12.26
C ASP A 70 1.05 13.67 -13.48
N ARG A 71 1.71 13.07 -14.52
CA ARG A 71 2.18 13.72 -15.74
C ARG A 71 1.89 12.91 -16.99
N SER A 72 2.03 13.57 -18.15
CA SER A 72 1.94 12.91 -19.44
C SER A 72 3.16 12.04 -19.70
N ILE A 73 2.93 10.85 -20.24
CA ILE A 73 3.95 9.83 -20.51
C ILE A 73 4.25 9.77 -22.00
N LYS A 74 5.55 9.77 -22.33
CA LYS A 74 6.10 9.60 -23.67
C LYS A 74 6.35 8.11 -23.98
N PHE A 75 6.85 7.37 -22.99
CA PHE A 75 7.18 5.96 -23.10
C PHE A 75 6.99 5.25 -21.76
N GLN A 76 6.61 3.98 -21.80
CA GLN A 76 6.55 3.16 -20.57
C GLN A 76 6.81 1.68 -20.86
N THR A 77 7.30 0.99 -19.82
CA THR A 77 7.52 -0.45 -19.81
C THR A 77 6.94 -1.07 -18.55
N LEU A 78 6.53 -2.32 -18.66
CA LEU A 78 6.21 -3.18 -17.52
C LEU A 78 7.15 -4.39 -17.60
N ASP A 79 7.94 -4.62 -16.56
CA ASP A 79 8.97 -5.67 -16.51
C ASP A 79 9.89 -5.62 -17.76
N GLU A 80 10.35 -4.41 -18.09
CA GLU A 80 11.20 -4.12 -19.25
C GLU A 80 10.51 -4.30 -20.63
N VAL A 81 9.28 -4.80 -20.66
CA VAL A 81 8.48 -4.95 -21.90
C VAL A 81 7.74 -3.65 -22.20
N ALA A 82 7.93 -3.12 -23.40
CA ALA A 82 7.25 -1.90 -23.83
C ALA A 82 5.73 -2.08 -23.90
N ILE A 83 4.99 -1.14 -23.32
CA ILE A 83 3.54 -1.08 -23.40
C ILE A 83 3.09 0.30 -23.91
N PRO A 84 1.88 0.44 -24.49
CA PRO A 84 1.43 1.72 -25.05
C PRO A 84 1.49 2.85 -24.02
N ALA A 85 2.04 4.02 -24.39
CA ALA A 85 2.23 5.17 -23.50
C ALA A 85 0.92 5.68 -22.86
N ASN A 86 -0.23 5.45 -23.49
CA ASN A 86 -1.56 5.79 -23.00
C ASN A 86 -2.21 4.68 -22.15
N SER A 87 -1.59 3.51 -22.04
CA SER A 87 -2.11 2.43 -21.19
C SER A 87 -2.08 2.84 -19.73
N ARG A 88 -3.14 2.49 -18.99
CA ARG A 88 -3.28 2.77 -17.55
C ARG A 88 -3.72 1.52 -16.79
N ARG A 89 -3.63 0.39 -17.46
CA ARG A 89 -3.93 -0.92 -16.88
C ARG A 89 -3.18 -2.03 -17.62
N TYR A 90 -2.94 -3.12 -16.92
CA TYR A 90 -2.42 -4.35 -17.49
C TYR A 90 -3.13 -5.55 -16.87
N GLN A 91 -3.45 -6.55 -17.68
CA GLN A 91 -4.05 -7.79 -17.22
C GLN A 91 -2.97 -8.86 -17.13
N PHE A 92 -2.70 -9.30 -15.92
CA PHE A 92 -1.88 -10.47 -15.66
C PHE A 92 -2.75 -11.72 -15.79
N THR A 93 -2.24 -12.76 -16.40
CA THR A 93 -3.00 -14.00 -16.71
C THR A 93 -2.32 -15.21 -16.09
N GLY A 94 -3.13 -16.17 -15.62
CA GLY A 94 -2.62 -17.45 -15.11
C GLY A 94 -1.77 -17.33 -13.83
N ILE A 95 -1.97 -16.26 -13.07
CA ILE A 95 -1.25 -16.06 -11.81
C ILE A 95 -1.78 -16.98 -10.73
N SER A 96 -0.88 -17.51 -9.89
CA SER A 96 -1.20 -18.44 -8.80
C SER A 96 -0.30 -18.29 -7.58
N THR A 97 0.70 -17.40 -7.64
CA THR A 97 1.66 -17.14 -6.57
C THR A 97 2.05 -15.67 -6.55
N ASP A 98 2.62 -15.23 -5.45
CA ASP A 98 3.18 -13.89 -5.30
C ASP A 98 4.14 -13.56 -6.44
N SER A 99 4.06 -12.32 -6.90
CA SER A 99 4.95 -11.81 -7.94
C SER A 99 5.27 -10.34 -7.73
N THR A 100 6.49 -9.96 -8.13
CA THR A 100 6.95 -8.58 -8.08
C THR A 100 7.12 -8.05 -9.49
N HIS A 101 6.64 -6.85 -9.74
CA HIS A 101 6.63 -6.22 -11.04
C HIS A 101 7.18 -4.81 -10.97
N VAL A 102 7.74 -4.33 -12.06
CA VAL A 102 8.34 -3.00 -12.17
C VAL A 102 7.71 -2.23 -13.32
N LEU A 103 7.01 -1.15 -13.00
CA LEU A 103 6.52 -0.18 -13.96
C LEU A 103 7.55 0.96 -14.08
N SER A 104 8.07 1.18 -15.28
CA SER A 104 8.98 2.26 -15.58
C SER A 104 8.38 3.15 -16.67
N ALA A 105 8.58 4.45 -16.58
CA ALA A 105 8.08 5.37 -17.60
C ALA A 105 9.00 6.59 -17.75
N THR A 106 8.96 7.19 -18.94
CA THR A 106 9.58 8.48 -19.25
C THR A 106 8.47 9.47 -19.57
N THR A 107 8.46 10.59 -18.88
CA THR A 107 7.51 11.68 -19.10
C THR A 107 7.83 12.46 -20.39
N VAL A 108 6.92 13.33 -20.83
CA VAL A 108 7.15 14.16 -22.03
C VAL A 108 8.28 15.18 -21.85
N ASP A 109 8.63 15.53 -20.62
CA ASP A 109 9.76 16.38 -20.24
C ASP A 109 11.03 15.58 -19.88
N ASP A 110 11.12 14.33 -20.37
CA ASP A 110 12.25 13.43 -20.27
C ASP A 110 12.68 13.07 -18.83
N LYS A 111 11.74 13.15 -17.87
CA LYS A 111 11.96 12.68 -16.50
C LYS A 111 11.57 11.20 -16.39
N GLU A 112 12.35 10.45 -15.62
CA GLU A 112 12.07 9.04 -15.35
C GLU A 112 11.24 8.86 -14.08
N VAL A 113 10.32 7.89 -14.10
CA VAL A 113 9.62 7.37 -12.95
C VAL A 113 9.67 5.85 -12.97
N LYS A 114 10.01 5.26 -11.83
CA LYS A 114 10.05 3.82 -11.64
C LYS A 114 9.29 3.46 -10.37
N LYS A 115 8.42 2.46 -10.45
CA LYS A 115 7.65 1.97 -9.31
C LYS A 115 7.63 0.46 -9.31
N GLU A 116 8.11 -0.13 -8.23
CA GLU A 116 7.92 -1.54 -7.94
C GLU A 116 6.57 -1.74 -7.24
N PHE A 117 5.88 -2.82 -7.55
CA PHE A 117 4.67 -3.26 -6.89
C PHE A 117 4.60 -4.78 -6.85
N GLN A 118 3.79 -5.30 -5.94
CA GLN A 118 3.62 -6.73 -5.75
C GLN A 118 2.16 -7.13 -5.94
N ILE A 119 1.94 -8.27 -6.56
CA ILE A 119 0.69 -9.02 -6.50
C ILE A 119 0.91 -10.08 -5.43
N LYS A 120 0.09 -10.07 -4.39
CA LYS A 120 0.22 -10.96 -3.23
C LYS A 120 -0.98 -11.86 -3.07
N PHE A 121 -0.73 -13.07 -2.60
CA PHE A 121 -1.75 -14.03 -2.25
C PHE A 121 -1.88 -14.12 -0.73
N VAL A 122 -3.02 -13.69 -0.22
CA VAL A 122 -3.30 -13.58 1.21
C VAL A 122 -4.56 -14.34 1.58
N ASP A 123 -4.74 -14.63 2.86
CA ASP A 123 -5.97 -15.21 3.38
C ASP A 123 -6.98 -14.12 3.71
N LYS A 124 -8.26 -14.41 3.58
CA LYS A 124 -9.33 -13.48 3.94
C LYS A 124 -9.48 -13.34 5.45
N THR A 125 -9.70 -12.13 5.89
CA THR A 125 -10.23 -11.80 7.22
C THR A 125 -11.75 -11.74 7.11
N TYR A 126 -12.47 -12.39 8.04
CA TYR A 126 -13.94 -12.41 8.06
C TYR A 126 -14.47 -11.67 9.29
N PHE A 127 -15.64 -11.05 9.11
CA PHE A 127 -16.39 -10.39 10.19
C PHE A 127 -17.91 -10.50 9.94
N PHE A 128 -18.62 -10.93 10.96
CA PHE A 128 -20.05 -11.23 10.85
C PHE A 128 -20.68 -11.29 12.25
N VAL A 129 -21.99 -11.46 12.30
CA VAL A 129 -22.76 -11.75 13.52
C VAL A 129 -23.38 -13.13 13.43
N ASP A 130 -23.40 -13.86 14.54
CA ASP A 130 -24.02 -15.18 14.63
C ASP A 130 -24.47 -15.44 16.08
N ASN A 131 -25.44 -16.30 16.21
CA ASN A 131 -25.92 -16.77 17.53
C ASN A 131 -25.05 -17.88 18.13
N ARG A 132 -24.22 -18.52 17.31
CA ARG A 132 -23.35 -19.63 17.70
C ARG A 132 -22.03 -19.08 18.24
N SER A 133 -21.52 -19.67 19.31
CA SER A 133 -20.17 -19.39 19.79
C SER A 133 -19.09 -20.21 19.08
N GLU A 134 -19.47 -21.32 18.45
CA GLU A 134 -18.59 -22.21 17.71
C GLU A 134 -18.98 -22.28 16.23
N LEU A 135 -17.97 -22.23 15.37
CA LEU A 135 -18.12 -22.28 13.93
C LEU A 135 -17.58 -23.60 13.40
N LEU A 136 -18.34 -24.23 12.50
CA LEU A 136 -17.93 -25.50 11.87
C LEU A 136 -17.22 -25.30 10.55
N SER A 137 -17.50 -24.19 9.84
CA SER A 137 -16.92 -23.87 8.53
C SER A 137 -17.06 -22.39 8.27
N LEU A 138 -16.29 -21.90 7.28
CA LEU A 138 -16.47 -20.53 6.75
C LEU A 138 -17.74 -20.49 5.88
N ASP A 139 -18.50 -19.41 6.01
CA ASP A 139 -19.65 -19.13 5.15
C ASP A 139 -19.25 -18.03 4.13
N PRO A 140 -19.36 -18.29 2.82
CA PRO A 140 -19.01 -17.32 1.79
C PRO A 140 -19.84 -16.03 1.82
N SER A 141 -21.02 -16.05 2.48
CA SER A 141 -21.88 -14.87 2.64
C SER A 141 -21.40 -13.89 3.69
N TRP A 142 -20.47 -14.28 4.56
CA TRP A 142 -19.91 -13.38 5.56
C TRP A 142 -19.09 -12.25 4.91
N ASN A 143 -19.12 -11.09 5.54
CA ASN A 143 -18.26 -9.99 5.13
C ASN A 143 -16.79 -10.43 5.25
N SER A 144 -15.99 -10.11 4.23
CA SER A 144 -14.59 -10.47 4.22
C SER A 144 -13.74 -9.46 3.46
N GLU A 145 -12.49 -9.31 3.88
CA GLU A 145 -11.49 -8.47 3.21
C GLU A 145 -10.15 -9.20 3.09
N LEU A 146 -9.38 -8.85 2.06
CA LEU A 146 -8.01 -9.29 1.86
C LEU A 146 -7.08 -8.25 2.49
N LEU A 147 -6.33 -8.65 3.50
CA LEU A 147 -5.40 -7.80 4.23
C LEU A 147 -3.99 -8.41 4.15
N ASP A 148 -2.98 -7.61 3.89
CA ASP A 148 -1.60 -8.10 3.71
C ASP A 148 -0.60 -7.58 4.75
N THR A 149 -0.97 -6.59 5.54
CA THR A 149 -0.02 -5.92 6.44
C THR A 149 -0.54 -5.75 7.85
N ILE A 150 0.38 -5.84 8.77
CA ILE A 150 0.26 -5.34 10.14
C ILE A 150 0.17 -3.81 10.06
N ASN A 151 -0.68 -3.18 10.84
CA ASN A 151 -0.97 -1.74 10.93
C ASN A 151 -2.05 -1.21 9.97
N ASN A 152 -2.82 -2.06 9.33
CA ASN A 152 -4.04 -1.65 8.67
C ASN A 152 -5.19 -1.56 9.69
N THR A 153 -5.91 -0.46 9.66
CA THR A 153 -7.18 -0.33 10.38
C THR A 153 -8.30 -0.59 9.40
N VAL A 154 -9.14 -1.56 9.72
CA VAL A 154 -10.35 -1.90 8.95
C VAL A 154 -11.55 -1.66 9.84
N SER A 155 -12.53 -0.92 9.33
CA SER A 155 -13.78 -0.65 10.03
C SER A 155 -14.93 -1.35 9.34
N PHE A 156 -15.79 -2.00 10.11
CA PHE A 156 -17.02 -2.57 9.59
C PHE A 156 -18.21 -2.26 10.48
N ASN A 157 -19.37 -2.09 9.85
CA ASN A 157 -20.62 -1.91 10.54
C ASN A 157 -21.24 -3.28 10.80
N CYS A 158 -21.57 -3.53 12.05
CA CYS A 158 -22.21 -4.75 12.51
C CYS A 158 -23.57 -4.41 13.06
N THR A 159 -24.64 -4.91 12.43
CA THR A 159 -26.00 -4.79 12.96
C THR A 159 -26.38 -6.14 13.58
N SER A 160 -26.57 -6.15 14.89
CA SER A 160 -26.91 -7.36 15.64
C SER A 160 -28.24 -7.17 16.37
N VAL A 161 -29.02 -8.24 16.42
CA VAL A 161 -30.28 -8.32 17.18
C VAL A 161 -30.18 -9.46 18.19
N GLY A 162 -29.25 -9.34 19.12
CA GLY A 162 -29.01 -10.34 20.14
C GLY A 162 -28.06 -11.46 19.75
N GLU A 163 -27.07 -11.13 18.91
CA GLU A 163 -26.07 -12.06 18.39
C GLU A 163 -24.67 -11.70 18.90
N HIS A 164 -23.75 -12.64 18.77
CA HIS A 164 -22.32 -12.40 18.99
C HIS A 164 -21.67 -11.78 17.75
N ILE A 165 -20.70 -10.91 17.96
CA ILE A 165 -19.80 -10.39 16.91
C ILE A 165 -18.64 -11.37 16.78
N HIS A 166 -18.35 -11.77 15.55
CA HIS A 166 -17.25 -12.65 15.22
C HIS A 166 -16.26 -11.98 14.28
N VAL A 167 -14.97 -12.15 14.59
CA VAL A 167 -13.86 -11.74 13.73
C VAL A 167 -12.91 -12.92 13.58
N LEU A 168 -12.61 -13.30 12.35
CA LEU A 168 -11.62 -14.33 12.02
C LEU A 168 -10.44 -13.66 11.31
N ILE A 169 -9.30 -13.68 11.94
CA ILE A 169 -8.07 -13.07 11.41
C ILE A 169 -7.07 -14.18 11.13
N PRO A 170 -6.55 -14.30 9.89
CA PRO A 170 -5.50 -15.27 9.60
C PRO A 170 -4.31 -15.11 10.54
N THR A 171 -3.81 -16.23 11.09
CA THR A 171 -2.70 -16.18 12.06
C THR A 171 -1.42 -15.56 11.46
N SER A 172 -1.29 -15.56 10.14
CA SER A 172 -0.18 -14.93 9.42
C SER A 172 -0.09 -13.41 9.60
N ILE A 173 -1.22 -12.76 9.94
CA ILE A 173 -1.31 -11.30 10.16
C ILE A 173 -1.86 -10.94 11.55
N ALA A 174 -2.26 -11.91 12.36
CA ALA A 174 -2.89 -11.72 13.68
C ALA A 174 -1.86 -11.44 14.79
N THR A 175 -0.95 -10.51 14.60
CA THR A 175 0.01 -10.07 15.61
C THR A 175 -0.48 -8.78 16.23
N ASP A 176 -0.61 -8.76 17.58
CA ASP A 176 -1.02 -7.59 18.38
C ASP A 176 -2.37 -6.95 17.95
N VAL A 177 -3.32 -7.80 17.54
CA VAL A 177 -4.66 -7.36 17.12
C VAL A 177 -5.37 -6.59 18.22
N LYS A 178 -5.94 -5.46 17.88
CA LYS A 178 -6.85 -4.69 18.75
C LYS A 178 -8.20 -4.52 18.06
N LEU A 179 -9.25 -4.82 18.82
CA LEU A 179 -10.63 -4.57 18.43
C LEU A 179 -11.10 -3.31 19.16
N LYS A 180 -11.55 -2.31 18.40
CA LYS A 180 -11.98 -1.04 18.98
C LYS A 180 -13.43 -0.74 18.62
N LEU A 181 -14.14 -0.17 19.57
CA LEU A 181 -15.48 0.38 19.42
C LEU A 181 -15.40 1.88 19.75
N ASP A 182 -15.76 2.74 18.81
CA ASP A 182 -15.65 4.20 18.95
C ASP A 182 -14.25 4.66 19.44
N GLY A 183 -13.21 4.02 18.93
CA GLY A 183 -11.81 4.29 19.28
C GLY A 183 -11.34 3.68 20.61
N ILE A 184 -12.23 3.05 21.40
CA ILE A 184 -11.91 2.41 22.68
C ILE A 184 -11.54 0.95 22.43
N ASP A 185 -10.39 0.52 22.95
CA ASP A 185 -9.96 -0.89 22.88
C ASP A 185 -10.89 -1.76 23.74
N ILE A 186 -11.58 -2.67 23.06
CA ILE A 186 -12.50 -3.65 23.67
C ILE A 186 -12.06 -5.09 23.43
N THR A 187 -10.81 -5.32 23.07
CA THR A 187 -10.29 -6.66 22.75
C THR A 187 -10.56 -7.66 23.88
N SER A 188 -10.49 -7.22 25.15
CA SER A 188 -10.81 -8.04 26.33
C SER A 188 -12.29 -8.44 26.47
N ALA A 189 -13.17 -7.86 25.67
CA ALA A 189 -14.58 -8.26 25.59
C ALA A 189 -14.84 -9.41 24.61
N PHE A 190 -13.78 -10.02 24.08
CA PHE A 190 -13.83 -11.14 23.15
C PHE A 190 -13.09 -12.35 23.73
N ASP A 191 -13.71 -13.51 23.61
CA ASP A 191 -13.01 -14.78 23.73
C ASP A 191 -12.21 -15.04 22.46
N VAL A 192 -10.98 -15.53 22.63
CA VAL A 192 -10.06 -15.78 21.50
C VAL A 192 -9.71 -17.26 21.45
N THR A 193 -9.95 -17.88 20.30
CA THR A 193 -9.60 -19.28 20.04
C THR A 193 -8.84 -19.42 18.73
N ASP A 194 -7.97 -20.43 18.64
CA ASP A 194 -7.29 -20.78 17.41
C ASP A 194 -8.12 -21.85 16.68
N ASN A 195 -8.45 -21.57 15.42
CA ASN A 195 -9.28 -22.45 14.61
C ASN A 195 -8.68 -22.61 13.21
N THR A 196 -8.97 -23.74 12.59
CA THR A 196 -8.52 -24.04 11.21
C THR A 196 -9.74 -24.29 10.34
N TYR A 197 -9.85 -23.54 9.25
CA TYR A 197 -10.93 -23.70 8.27
C TYR A 197 -10.35 -23.79 6.85
N ASN A 198 -11.08 -24.48 5.96
CA ASN A 198 -10.76 -24.45 4.54
C ASN A 198 -11.35 -23.21 3.89
N ASN A 199 -10.54 -22.48 3.13
CA ASN A 199 -11.02 -21.38 2.30
C ASN A 199 -11.85 -21.91 1.09
N GLN A 200 -12.39 -21.02 0.27
CA GLN A 200 -13.20 -21.39 -0.90
C GLN A 200 -12.45 -22.20 -1.96
N TYR A 201 -11.12 -22.23 -1.91
CA TYR A 201 -10.27 -23.04 -2.81
C TYR A 201 -9.82 -24.36 -2.17
N GLY A 202 -10.35 -24.69 -0.99
CA GLY A 202 -10.02 -25.93 -0.27
C GLY A 202 -8.69 -25.91 0.48
N LEU A 203 -8.03 -24.75 0.56
CA LEU A 203 -6.80 -24.61 1.33
C LEU A 203 -7.11 -24.39 2.81
N SER A 204 -6.36 -25.13 3.64
CA SER A 204 -6.44 -25.01 5.09
C SER A 204 -5.78 -23.71 5.57
N VAL A 205 -6.50 -22.91 6.33
CA VAL A 205 -6.07 -21.61 6.87
C VAL A 205 -6.27 -21.60 8.38
N ASN A 206 -5.24 -21.20 9.10
CA ASN A 206 -5.32 -21.03 10.55
C ASN A 206 -5.78 -19.61 10.88
N TYR A 207 -6.75 -19.50 11.77
CA TYR A 207 -7.35 -18.25 12.20
C TYR A 207 -7.27 -18.06 13.71
N LYS A 208 -7.05 -16.84 14.15
CA LYS A 208 -7.50 -16.36 15.45
C LYS A 208 -8.96 -15.95 15.33
N HIS A 209 -9.83 -16.63 16.08
CA HIS A 209 -11.26 -16.36 16.13
C HIS A 209 -11.57 -15.58 17.39
N TYR A 210 -12.03 -14.36 17.21
CA TYR A 210 -12.52 -13.48 18.25
C TYR A 210 -14.05 -13.56 18.25
N CYS A 211 -14.64 -14.01 19.38
CA CYS A 211 -16.08 -14.08 19.58
C CYS A 211 -16.45 -13.18 20.76
N SER A 212 -17.33 -12.21 20.57
CA SER A 212 -17.73 -11.33 21.67
C SER A 212 -18.38 -12.12 22.80
N ILE A 213 -17.96 -11.86 24.05
CA ILE A 213 -18.51 -12.51 25.26
C ILE A 213 -20.00 -12.18 25.43
N ASN A 214 -20.32 -10.90 25.18
CA ASN A 214 -21.70 -10.41 25.27
C ASN A 214 -22.35 -10.34 23.87
N ARG A 215 -23.69 -10.51 23.90
CA ARG A 215 -24.50 -10.28 22.68
C ARG A 215 -24.80 -8.81 22.52
N TYR A 216 -24.80 -8.36 21.27
CA TYR A 216 -25.09 -6.98 20.91
C TYR A 216 -26.53 -6.85 20.41
N HIS A 217 -27.15 -5.69 20.65
CA HIS A 217 -28.54 -5.41 20.27
C HIS A 217 -28.66 -4.08 19.50
N SER A 218 -27.61 -3.65 18.85
CA SER A 218 -27.58 -2.40 18.11
C SER A 218 -26.61 -2.49 16.94
N THR A 219 -26.67 -1.51 16.05
CA THR A 219 -25.61 -1.32 15.08
C THR A 219 -24.40 -0.72 15.76
N VAL A 220 -23.25 -1.34 15.57
CA VAL A 220 -21.96 -0.89 16.08
C VAL A 220 -20.96 -0.81 14.93
N THR A 221 -20.03 0.13 15.02
CA THR A 221 -18.87 0.18 14.12
C THR A 221 -17.67 -0.38 14.87
N LEU A 222 -17.19 -1.52 14.43
CA LEU A 222 -16.00 -2.15 15.00
C LEU A 222 -14.80 -1.85 14.12
N GLU A 223 -13.72 -1.40 14.74
CA GLU A 223 -12.42 -1.22 14.09
C GLU A 223 -11.50 -2.38 14.46
N ILE A 224 -10.90 -3.01 13.47
CA ILE A 224 -9.83 -3.99 13.64
C ILE A 224 -8.53 -3.29 13.33
N VAL A 225 -7.61 -3.25 14.29
CA VAL A 225 -6.25 -2.74 14.13
C VAL A 225 -5.30 -3.93 14.17
N LEU A 226 -4.60 -4.14 13.05
CA LEU A 226 -3.64 -5.23 12.86
C LEU A 226 -2.22 -4.75 13.10
#